data_3d08832a96866a7219616878a84c3070
#
_entry.id   3d08832a96866a7219616878a84c3070
#
_cell.length_a   1.000
_cell.length_b   1.000
_cell.length_c   1.000
_cell.angle_alpha   90.00
_cell.angle_beta   90.00
_cell.angle_gamma   90.00
#
_symmetry.space_group_name_H-M   'P 1'
#
loop_
_entity.id
_entity.type
_entity.pdbx_description
1 polymer ?
#
loop_
_entity_poly.entity_id
_entity_poly.type
_entity_poly.pdbx_seq_one_letter_code
_entity_poly.pdbx_strand_id
1 'polypeptide(L)'
;MKKHYEQGAPPDWNNHFISAYASTHPWEDWAETWAHYMHIADTLETAYSFGLSVDPHGIRTAASLRAEIKTDPYRVHDFESIIRLWLPLTLAMNSLNRSMGLNDLYPFVISPAVMNKMKFIHNLISRYN
;
A
#
# COMPACT_ATOMS: atom_id res chain seq x y z
N MET A 1 -5.18 14.32 21.07
CA MET A 1 -5.30 15.40 20.08
C MET A 1 -4.56 16.70 20.51
N LYS A 2 -4.83 17.35 21.63
CA LYS A 2 -4.12 18.58 22.04
C LYS A 2 -2.59 18.46 22.05
N LYS A 3 -2.04 17.42 22.66
CA LYS A 3 -0.58 17.17 22.69
C LYS A 3 0.06 17.06 21.30
N HIS A 4 -0.66 16.50 20.34
CA HIS A 4 -0.15 16.35 18.97
C HIS A 4 -0.06 17.68 18.23
N TYR A 5 -1.05 18.56 18.41
CA TYR A 5 -1.01 19.92 17.84
C TYR A 5 0.09 20.80 18.44
N GLU A 6 0.50 20.52 19.67
CA GLU A 6 1.56 21.26 20.37
C GLU A 6 2.96 20.69 20.11
N GLN A 7 3.10 19.38 19.92
CA GLN A 7 4.38 18.67 19.84
C GLN A 7 4.67 18.00 18.49
N GLY A 8 3.69 17.94 17.57
CA GLY A 8 3.79 17.21 16.30
C GLY A 8 3.69 15.69 16.46
N ALA A 9 3.87 14.96 15.36
CA ALA A 9 3.88 13.50 15.37
C ALA A 9 5.14 12.98 16.10
N PRO A 10 5.06 11.80 16.78
CA PRO A 10 6.24 11.15 17.33
C PRO A 10 7.33 11.00 16.25
N PRO A 11 8.63 11.14 16.59
CA PRO A 11 9.71 11.06 15.59
C PRO A 11 9.77 9.74 14.83
N ASP A 12 9.26 8.67 15.44
CA ASP A 12 9.24 7.30 14.91
C ASP A 12 7.85 6.86 14.41
N TRP A 13 6.95 7.80 14.13
CA TRP A 13 5.58 7.51 13.71
C TRP A 13 5.51 6.54 12.51
N ASN A 14 6.45 6.62 11.59
CA ASN A 14 6.52 5.80 10.39
C ASN A 14 6.75 4.29 10.66
N ASN A 15 7.22 3.95 11.85
CA ASN A 15 7.37 2.55 12.27
C ASN A 15 6.02 1.92 12.69
N HIS A 16 5.02 2.73 13.00
CA HIS A 16 3.77 2.28 13.62
C HIS A 16 2.50 2.73 12.87
N PHE A 17 2.61 3.80 12.07
CA PHE A 17 1.47 4.42 11.40
C PHE A 17 1.76 4.65 9.92
N ILE A 18 0.72 4.63 9.10
CA ILE A 18 0.85 4.86 7.65
C ILE A 18 1.13 6.33 7.32
N SER A 19 0.71 7.25 8.18
CA SER A 19 0.94 8.68 8.04
C SER A 19 1.17 9.34 9.40
N ALA A 20 1.76 10.52 9.41
CA ALA A 20 1.86 11.33 10.63
C ALA A 20 0.49 11.68 11.20
N TYR A 21 -0.48 11.91 10.32
CA TYR A 21 -1.87 12.18 10.72
C TYR A 21 -2.50 11.00 11.45
N ALA A 22 -2.27 9.77 11.01
CA ALA A 22 -2.76 8.55 11.67
C ALA A 22 -2.28 8.44 13.13
N SER A 23 -1.12 9.01 13.46
CA SER A 23 -0.59 9.00 14.83
C SER A 23 -1.35 9.91 15.81
N THR A 24 -2.25 10.75 15.33
CA THR A 24 -2.96 11.75 16.15
C THR A 24 -4.02 11.15 17.06
N HIS A 25 -4.72 10.11 16.60
CA HIS A 25 -5.81 9.47 17.34
C HIS A 25 -6.09 8.07 16.78
N PRO A 26 -6.51 7.08 17.61
CA PRO A 26 -6.85 5.74 17.13
C PRO A 26 -7.92 5.71 16.02
N TRP A 27 -8.88 6.63 16.01
CA TRP A 27 -9.86 6.73 14.93
C TRP A 27 -9.24 7.18 13.62
N GLU A 28 -8.23 8.05 13.66
CA GLU A 28 -7.51 8.49 12.47
C GLU A 28 -6.62 7.35 11.95
N ASP A 29 -5.97 6.61 12.83
CA ASP A 29 -5.21 5.41 12.46
C ASP A 29 -6.11 4.38 11.76
N TRP A 30 -7.29 4.14 12.30
CA TRP A 30 -8.27 3.25 11.69
C TRP A 30 -8.71 3.73 10.31
N ALA A 31 -9.13 4.99 10.20
CA ALA A 31 -9.61 5.59 8.96
C ALA A 31 -8.52 5.62 7.87
N GLU A 32 -7.31 6.07 8.23
CA GLU A 32 -6.17 6.12 7.31
C GLU A 32 -5.75 4.71 6.84
N THR A 33 -5.71 3.73 7.75
CA THR A 33 -5.36 2.35 7.40
C THR A 33 -6.39 1.75 6.44
N TRP A 34 -7.68 1.99 6.66
CA TRP A 34 -8.74 1.59 5.72
C TRP A 34 -8.59 2.25 4.35
N ALA A 35 -8.38 3.56 4.33
CA ALA A 35 -8.21 4.30 3.08
C ALA A 35 -7.03 3.74 2.26
N HIS A 36 -5.88 3.51 2.89
CA HIS A 36 -4.72 2.95 2.20
C HIS A 36 -4.93 1.50 1.77
N TYR A 37 -5.60 0.68 2.57
CA TYR A 37 -5.98 -0.67 2.16
C TYR A 37 -6.85 -0.63 0.89
N MET A 38 -7.88 0.22 0.86
CA MET A 38 -8.76 0.37 -0.30
C MET A 38 -7.98 0.88 -1.52
N HIS A 39 -7.09 1.85 -1.37
CA HIS A 39 -6.25 2.32 -2.47
C HIS A 39 -5.40 1.19 -3.08
N ILE A 40 -4.82 0.34 -2.26
CA ILE A 40 -4.03 -0.81 -2.71
C ILE A 40 -4.92 -1.82 -3.44
N ALA A 41 -6.02 -2.23 -2.83
CA ALA A 41 -6.91 -3.23 -3.39
C ALA A 41 -7.58 -2.76 -4.68
N ASP A 42 -8.13 -1.55 -4.70
CA ASP A 42 -8.80 -0.98 -5.87
C ASP A 42 -7.82 -0.69 -7.03
N THR A 43 -6.60 -0.27 -6.70
CA THR A 43 -5.56 -0.06 -7.73
C THR A 43 -5.14 -1.40 -8.35
N LEU A 44 -4.97 -2.45 -7.55
CA LEU A 44 -4.69 -3.79 -8.07
C LEU A 44 -5.85 -4.37 -8.88
N GLU A 45 -7.10 -4.13 -8.47
CA GLU A 45 -8.27 -4.51 -9.24
C GLU A 45 -8.31 -3.81 -10.60
N THR A 46 -8.02 -2.52 -10.62
CA THR A 46 -7.90 -1.74 -11.86
C THR A 46 -6.78 -2.29 -12.75
N ALA A 47 -5.61 -2.55 -12.17
CA ALA A 47 -4.49 -3.14 -12.89
C ALA A 47 -4.83 -4.52 -13.45
N TYR A 48 -5.55 -5.34 -12.70
CA TYR A 48 -6.09 -6.63 -13.16
C TYR A 48 -7.03 -6.44 -14.35
N SER A 49 -7.98 -5.50 -14.26
CA SER A 49 -8.97 -5.23 -15.31
C SER A 49 -8.34 -4.75 -16.61
N PHE A 50 -7.21 -4.01 -16.53
CA PHE A 50 -6.44 -3.58 -17.70
C PHE A 50 -5.41 -4.61 -18.19
N GLY A 51 -5.26 -5.75 -17.51
CA GLY A 51 -4.27 -6.76 -17.86
C GLY A 51 -2.82 -6.29 -17.66
N LEU A 52 -2.58 -5.42 -16.67
CA LEU A 52 -1.25 -4.88 -16.40
C LEU A 52 -0.35 -5.92 -15.77
N SER A 53 0.91 -5.90 -16.18
CA SER A 53 1.98 -6.67 -15.56
C SER A 53 3.24 -5.82 -15.47
N VAL A 54 4.13 -6.18 -14.56
CA VAL A 54 5.44 -5.54 -14.40
C VAL A 54 6.50 -6.59 -14.65
N ASP A 55 7.27 -6.40 -15.72
CA ASP A 55 8.40 -7.27 -16.12
C ASP A 55 9.61 -6.40 -16.46
N PRO A 56 10.44 -6.03 -15.47
CA PRO A 56 11.57 -5.13 -15.67
C PRO A 56 12.62 -5.73 -16.62
N HIS A 57 13.07 -4.95 -17.60
CA HIS A 57 14.13 -5.30 -18.52
C HIS A 57 15.45 -4.65 -18.10
N GLY A 58 16.57 -5.37 -18.25
CA GLY A 58 17.92 -4.83 -18.07
C GLY A 58 18.40 -4.67 -16.64
N ILE A 59 17.62 -5.12 -15.64
CA ILE A 59 18.02 -5.11 -14.22
C ILE A 59 18.31 -6.55 -13.80
N ARG A 60 19.55 -6.85 -13.37
CA ARG A 60 19.97 -8.20 -12.97
C ARG A 60 19.22 -8.78 -11.76
N THR A 61 18.60 -7.94 -10.93
CA THR A 61 17.83 -8.33 -9.73
C THR A 61 16.32 -8.28 -9.96
N ALA A 62 15.88 -8.30 -11.21
CA ALA A 62 14.51 -8.00 -11.61
C ALA A 62 13.45 -9.04 -11.17
N ALA A 63 13.84 -10.24 -10.76
CA ALA A 63 12.87 -11.29 -10.39
C ALA A 63 11.95 -10.88 -9.23
N SER A 64 12.46 -10.13 -8.25
CA SER A 64 11.69 -9.62 -7.11
C SER A 64 10.78 -8.43 -7.47
N LEU A 65 10.99 -7.81 -8.64
CA LEU A 65 10.22 -6.67 -9.15
C LEU A 65 9.20 -7.09 -10.23
N ARG A 66 9.02 -8.39 -10.44
CA ARG A 66 8.00 -8.90 -11.35
C ARG A 66 6.66 -9.00 -10.63
N ALA A 67 5.61 -8.61 -11.32
CA ALA A 67 4.23 -8.83 -10.88
C ALA A 67 3.35 -9.17 -12.09
N GLU A 68 2.72 -10.32 -12.05
CA GLU A 68 1.66 -10.69 -12.97
C GLU A 68 0.33 -10.66 -12.21
N ILE A 69 -0.49 -9.67 -12.52
CA ILE A 69 -1.77 -9.46 -11.83
C ILE A 69 -2.85 -10.25 -12.58
N LYS A 70 -2.96 -11.54 -12.24
CA LYS A 70 -3.86 -12.50 -12.92
C LYS A 70 -5.16 -12.77 -12.18
N THR A 71 -5.32 -12.23 -10.98
CA THR A 71 -6.46 -12.51 -10.10
C THR A 71 -6.97 -11.21 -9.50
N ASP A 72 -8.27 -11.10 -9.39
CA ASP A 72 -8.92 -10.05 -8.63
C ASP A 72 -8.40 -10.05 -7.18
N PRO A 73 -7.84 -8.95 -6.66
CA PRO A 73 -7.25 -8.88 -5.32
C PRO A 73 -8.27 -9.20 -4.22
N TYR A 74 -9.55 -8.92 -4.43
CA TYR A 74 -10.60 -9.22 -3.47
C TYR A 74 -10.91 -10.73 -3.34
N ARG A 75 -10.42 -11.56 -4.28
CA ARG A 75 -10.48 -13.03 -4.22
C ARG A 75 -9.22 -13.68 -3.69
N VAL A 76 -8.19 -12.88 -3.39
CA VAL A 76 -6.94 -13.38 -2.80
C VAL A 76 -7.07 -13.39 -1.29
N HIS A 77 -6.97 -14.58 -0.67
CA HIS A 77 -7.13 -14.72 0.78
C HIS A 77 -5.90 -14.26 1.57
N ASP A 78 -4.72 -14.39 0.99
CA ASP A 78 -3.45 -14.06 1.63
C ASP A 78 -3.03 -12.61 1.32
N PHE A 79 -3.03 -11.76 2.35
CA PHE A 79 -2.67 -10.36 2.19
C PHE A 79 -1.21 -10.15 1.78
N GLU A 80 -0.30 -11.02 2.21
CA GLU A 80 1.11 -10.97 1.78
C GLU A 80 1.24 -11.14 0.25
N SER A 81 0.38 -11.94 -0.36
CA SER A 81 0.32 -12.08 -1.81
C SER A 81 -0.13 -10.78 -2.49
N ILE A 82 -1.06 -10.03 -1.91
CA ILE A 82 -1.46 -8.71 -2.38
C ILE A 82 -0.27 -7.74 -2.34
N ILE A 83 0.46 -7.70 -1.23
CA ILE A 83 1.63 -6.83 -1.10
C ILE A 83 2.75 -7.20 -2.08
N ARG A 84 2.95 -8.49 -2.35
CA ARG A 84 3.92 -8.94 -3.37
C ARG A 84 3.60 -8.44 -4.77
N LEU A 85 2.33 -8.26 -5.10
CA LEU A 85 1.90 -7.65 -6.37
C LEU A 85 1.98 -6.12 -6.31
N TRP A 86 1.62 -5.54 -5.17
CA TRP A 86 1.57 -4.10 -4.97
C TRP A 86 2.94 -3.43 -5.07
N LEU A 87 3.97 -3.99 -4.44
CA LEU A 87 5.29 -3.37 -4.40
C LEU A 87 5.90 -3.13 -5.79
N PRO A 88 5.96 -4.12 -6.70
CA PRO A 88 6.47 -3.90 -8.05
C PRO A 88 5.61 -2.92 -8.85
N LEU A 89 4.29 -3.01 -8.75
CA LEU A 89 3.37 -2.12 -9.44
C LEU A 89 3.55 -0.67 -8.98
N THR A 90 3.64 -0.44 -7.68
CA THR A 90 3.85 0.90 -7.09
C THR A 90 5.18 1.51 -7.51
N LEU A 91 6.25 0.72 -7.52
CA LEU A 91 7.56 1.19 -7.99
C LEU A 91 7.50 1.61 -9.47
N ALA A 92 6.83 0.83 -10.31
CA ALA A 92 6.65 1.18 -11.71
C ALA A 92 5.83 2.46 -11.89
N MET A 93 4.70 2.58 -11.18
CA MET A 93 3.84 3.78 -11.25
C MET A 93 4.54 5.03 -10.75
N ASN A 94 5.26 4.96 -9.64
CA ASN A 94 6.04 6.07 -9.11
C ASN A 94 7.15 6.48 -10.09
N SER A 95 7.81 5.50 -10.71
CA SER A 95 8.85 5.76 -11.72
C SER A 95 8.29 6.45 -12.96
N LEU A 96 7.11 6.03 -13.43
CA LEU A 96 6.41 6.67 -14.55
C LEU A 96 6.05 8.12 -14.22
N ASN A 97 5.52 8.38 -13.03
CA ASN A 97 5.21 9.75 -12.61
C ASN A 97 6.46 10.62 -12.56
N ARG A 98 7.55 10.13 -11.98
CA ARG A 98 8.84 10.85 -11.93
C ARG A 98 9.37 11.16 -13.34
N SER A 99 9.25 10.22 -14.28
CA SER A 99 9.66 10.40 -15.68
C SER A 99 8.87 11.52 -16.38
N MET A 100 7.65 11.79 -15.93
CA MET A 100 6.80 12.88 -16.40
C MET A 100 6.98 14.18 -15.63
N GLY A 101 7.91 14.24 -14.67
CA GLY A 101 8.15 15.41 -13.82
C GLY A 101 7.11 15.58 -12.70
N LEU A 102 6.39 14.51 -12.35
CA LEU A 102 5.40 14.49 -11.28
C LEU A 102 5.96 13.85 -10.02
N ASN A 103 5.30 14.10 -8.88
CA ASN A 103 5.58 13.42 -7.63
C ASN A 103 5.20 11.94 -7.69
N ASP A 104 5.71 11.16 -6.75
CA ASP A 104 5.30 9.77 -6.58
C ASP A 104 3.78 9.67 -6.43
N LEU A 105 3.18 8.74 -7.15
CA LEU A 105 1.76 8.48 -7.08
C LEU A 105 1.37 7.94 -5.71
N TYR A 106 2.22 7.07 -5.15
CA TYR A 106 2.06 6.53 -3.81
C TYR A 106 3.39 6.62 -3.05
N PRO A 107 3.61 7.70 -2.28
CA PRO A 107 4.88 7.95 -1.59
C PRO A 107 5.01 7.25 -0.22
N PHE A 108 4.00 6.51 0.21
CA PHE A 108 3.93 5.95 1.55
C PHE A 108 4.72 4.65 1.68
N VAL A 109 5.34 4.46 2.85
CA VAL A 109 6.07 3.25 3.22
C VAL A 109 5.20 2.41 4.15
N ILE A 110 5.01 1.14 3.79
CA ILE A 110 4.22 0.20 4.59
C ILE A 110 5.17 -0.52 5.55
N SER A 111 5.18 -0.10 6.81
CA SER A 111 5.95 -0.77 7.87
C SER A 111 5.30 -2.12 8.26
N PRO A 112 6.04 -3.03 8.94
CA PRO A 112 5.45 -4.29 9.42
C PRO A 112 4.23 -4.09 10.32
N ALA A 113 4.22 -3.06 11.16
CA ALA A 113 3.07 -2.73 12.02
C ALA A 113 1.84 -2.32 11.19
N VAL A 114 2.03 -1.47 10.18
CA VAL A 114 0.98 -1.06 9.24
C VAL A 114 0.47 -2.26 8.43
N MET A 115 1.39 -3.12 7.96
CA MET A 115 1.03 -4.34 7.24
C MET A 115 0.12 -5.25 8.06
N ASN A 116 0.39 -5.43 9.36
CA ASN A 116 -0.45 -6.21 10.26
C ASN A 116 -1.86 -5.60 10.42
N LYS A 117 -1.97 -4.28 10.50
CA LYS A 117 -3.26 -3.58 10.54
C LYS A 117 -4.05 -3.80 9.23
N MET A 118 -3.41 -3.66 8.08
CA MET A 118 -4.04 -3.91 6.77
C MET A 118 -4.46 -5.36 6.61
N LYS A 119 -3.64 -6.30 7.08
CA LYS A 119 -3.97 -7.73 7.09
C LYS A 119 -5.23 -8.02 7.92
N PHE A 120 -5.39 -7.34 9.06
CA PHE A 120 -6.61 -7.46 9.86
C PHE A 120 -7.84 -7.00 9.06
N ILE A 121 -7.76 -5.87 8.37
CA ILE A 121 -8.83 -5.35 7.51
C ILE A 121 -9.15 -6.34 6.39
N HIS A 122 -8.13 -6.84 5.70
CA HIS A 122 -8.28 -7.83 4.64
C HIS A 122 -9.01 -9.08 5.11
N ASN A 123 -8.61 -9.61 6.25
CA ASN A 123 -9.25 -10.79 6.85
C ASN A 123 -10.71 -10.52 7.26
N LEU A 124 -11.01 -9.30 7.69
CA LEU A 124 -12.36 -8.91 8.02
C LEU A 124 -13.27 -8.91 6.77
N ILE A 125 -12.80 -8.32 5.68
CA ILE A 125 -13.53 -8.27 4.40
C ILE A 125 -13.69 -9.69 3.83
N SER A 126 -12.63 -10.49 3.83
CA SER A 126 -12.64 -11.86 3.26
C SER A 126 -13.57 -12.83 3.98
N ARG A 127 -14.01 -12.52 5.19
CA ARG A 127 -15.00 -13.34 5.92
C ARG A 127 -16.42 -13.18 5.42
N TYR A 128 -16.70 -12.10 4.68
CA TYR A 128 -18.04 -11.75 4.20
C TYR A 128 -18.19 -11.90 2.69
N ASN A 129 -17.12 -12.31 1.99
CA ASN A 129 -17.10 -12.65 0.57
C ASN A 129 -16.95 -14.16 0.39
#